data_32009e50321b478f86b4de2b4a5df600
#
_entry.id   32009e50321b478f86b4de2b4a5df600
#
_cell.length_a   1.000
_cell.length_b   1.000
_cell.length_c   1.000
_cell.angle_alpha   90.00
_cell.angle_beta   90.00
_cell.angle_gamma   90.00
#
_symmetry.space_group_name_H-M   'P 1'
#
loop_
_entity.id
_entity.type
_entity.pdbx_description
1 polymer ?
#
loop_
_entity_poly.entity_id
_entity_poly.type
_entity_poly.pdbx_seq_one_letter_code
_entity_poly.pdbx_strand_id
1 'polypeptide(L)'
;MRRAIIFLSCLAAIAAQGGEPLSLILPTENDALLRGDGPAFYQYIDRDYHGEKSTPWEGGRYGFVRNPQETSAGIVYTRLHEGIDIKPMQRDAGGEPLDAVRAIAPGLVVHVSLAAGASNYGRYVVVEHRFDGCKYYSLYGHLSTISARPGQRVEARDQLGVMGHTGEGLNQARAHVHLELNLMLSRQFEAWHDNFFKNDPNRHGLYNGLNLVGIDIARLYLALQKRPGLSIPEFLAEEETLYRVLLPPSRNFDLPKFYPWMLGEKPGSDPPSWEVSFNRAGVPLKIRPGTKPVTEPELSYLKPGGANSGVLTMDRLAGRGVNAHLTEKGRNGMRLLVFPD
;
A
#
# COMPACT_ATOMS: atom_id res chain seq x y z
N MET A 1 50.12 -14.92 -52.98
CA MET A 1 48.74 -14.49 -52.76
C MET A 1 48.33 -14.97 -51.36
N ARG A 2 48.34 -14.07 -50.35
CA ARG A 2 47.90 -14.39 -48.96
C ARG A 2 46.47 -13.89 -48.79
N ARG A 3 45.52 -14.79 -48.54
CA ARG A 3 44.13 -14.47 -48.25
C ARG A 3 44.03 -14.10 -46.75
N ALA A 4 43.63 -12.87 -46.46
CA ALA A 4 43.28 -12.43 -45.14
C ALA A 4 41.83 -12.90 -44.82
N ILE A 5 41.67 -13.64 -43.75
CA ILE A 5 40.38 -14.03 -43.20
C ILE A 5 40.00 -12.96 -42.17
N ILE A 6 38.96 -12.18 -42.49
CA ILE A 6 38.38 -11.19 -41.55
C ILE A 6 37.39 -11.95 -40.68
N PHE A 7 37.70 -12.10 -39.40
CA PHE A 7 36.74 -12.53 -38.37
C PHE A 7 35.81 -11.36 -38.02
N LEU A 8 34.57 -11.46 -38.46
CA LEU A 8 33.52 -10.56 -38.02
C LEU A 8 33.01 -11.07 -36.65
N SER A 9 33.47 -10.47 -35.56
CA SER A 9 32.93 -10.73 -34.24
C SER A 9 31.57 -10.01 -34.09
N CYS A 10 30.48 -10.77 -34.20
CA CYS A 10 29.16 -10.32 -33.79
C CYS A 10 29.15 -10.15 -32.24
N LEU A 11 29.32 -8.94 -31.74
CA LEU A 11 28.88 -8.60 -30.39
C LEU A 11 27.35 -8.62 -30.37
N ALA A 12 26.77 -9.69 -29.87
CA ALA A 12 25.39 -9.71 -29.47
C ALA A 12 25.25 -8.79 -28.24
N ALA A 13 24.69 -7.62 -28.44
CA ALA A 13 24.25 -6.79 -27.34
C ALA A 13 23.13 -7.55 -26.60
N ILE A 14 23.44 -8.07 -25.41
CA ILE A 14 22.43 -8.52 -24.47
C ILE A 14 21.67 -7.24 -24.07
N ALA A 15 20.52 -7.01 -24.69
CA ALA A 15 19.57 -6.02 -24.21
C ALA A 15 19.17 -6.46 -22.81
N ALA A 16 19.67 -5.78 -21.79
CA ALA A 16 19.11 -5.85 -20.46
C ALA A 16 17.60 -5.56 -20.60
N GLN A 17 16.76 -6.49 -20.16
CA GLN A 17 15.33 -6.25 -20.02
C GLN A 17 15.13 -5.28 -18.84
N GLY A 18 15.58 -4.05 -19.01
CA GLY A 18 15.24 -2.94 -18.16
C GLY A 18 13.81 -2.57 -18.47
N GLY A 19 12.88 -2.87 -17.56
CA GLY A 19 11.55 -2.29 -17.59
C GLY A 19 11.66 -0.77 -17.65
N GLU A 20 10.64 -0.09 -18.18
CA GLU A 20 10.62 1.37 -18.19
C GLU A 20 10.84 1.91 -16.75
N PRO A 21 11.60 3.01 -16.57
CA PRO A 21 11.83 3.59 -15.28
C PRO A 21 10.49 3.94 -14.60
N LEU A 22 10.39 3.71 -13.30
CA LEU A 22 9.21 4.08 -12.53
C LEU A 22 8.95 5.57 -12.70
N SER A 23 7.82 5.91 -13.32
CA SER A 23 7.36 7.29 -13.52
C SER A 23 5.95 7.41 -13.00
N LEU A 24 5.75 8.25 -12.00
CA LEU A 24 4.46 8.54 -11.39
C LEU A 24 4.14 10.01 -11.54
N ILE A 25 2.90 10.31 -11.89
CA ILE A 25 2.35 11.66 -11.85
C ILE A 25 1.37 11.80 -10.68
N LEU A 26 1.09 13.03 -10.24
CA LEU A 26 0.02 13.28 -9.28
C LEU A 26 -1.35 13.05 -9.93
N PRO A 27 -2.35 12.55 -9.16
CA PRO A 27 -3.66 12.20 -9.72
C PRO A 27 -4.54 13.41 -9.98
N THR A 28 -4.15 14.61 -9.54
CA THR A 28 -4.85 15.88 -9.72
C THR A 28 -3.86 16.97 -10.09
N GLU A 29 -4.35 18.15 -10.40
CA GLU A 29 -3.49 19.32 -10.69
C GLU A 29 -2.87 19.93 -9.41
N ASN A 30 -3.21 19.46 -8.21
CA ASN A 30 -2.61 19.90 -6.96
C ASN A 30 -1.19 19.37 -6.81
N ASP A 31 -0.20 20.19 -7.09
CA ASP A 31 1.24 19.88 -7.05
C ASP A 31 1.96 20.44 -5.80
N ALA A 32 1.21 20.95 -4.82
CA ALA A 32 1.76 21.58 -3.62
C ALA A 32 2.70 20.65 -2.82
N LEU A 33 2.51 19.32 -2.88
CA LEU A 33 3.43 18.34 -2.31
C LEU A 33 4.87 18.52 -2.80
N LEU A 34 5.02 18.73 -4.12
CA LEU A 34 6.34 18.84 -4.77
C LEU A 34 7.06 20.13 -4.42
N ARG A 35 6.33 21.12 -3.89
CA ARG A 35 6.88 22.39 -3.38
C ARG A 35 7.05 22.40 -1.86
N GLY A 36 6.71 21.28 -1.17
CA GLY A 36 6.82 21.18 0.27
C GLY A 36 5.68 21.87 1.04
N ASP A 37 4.58 22.24 0.38
CA ASP A 37 3.42 22.88 1.00
C ASP A 37 2.37 21.84 1.41
N GLY A 38 2.61 21.20 2.55
CA GLY A 38 1.70 20.19 3.11
C GLY A 38 0.28 20.73 3.38
N PRO A 39 0.10 21.89 4.03
CA PRO A 39 -1.22 22.49 4.25
C PRO A 39 -2.02 22.75 2.96
N ALA A 40 -1.37 23.10 1.86
CA ALA A 40 -2.02 23.29 0.56
C ALA A 40 -2.31 21.98 -0.16
N PHE A 41 -1.58 20.90 0.16
CA PHE A 41 -1.73 19.62 -0.51
C PHE A 41 -2.71 18.67 0.19
N TYR A 42 -2.52 18.45 1.50
CA TYR A 42 -3.28 17.44 2.24
C TYR A 42 -4.64 17.96 2.72
N GLN A 43 -5.67 17.14 2.56
CA GLN A 43 -6.96 17.40 3.18
C GLN A 43 -6.87 17.17 4.69
N TYR A 44 -7.38 18.12 5.46
CA TYR A 44 -7.45 17.99 6.91
C TYR A 44 -8.46 16.90 7.33
N ILE A 45 -8.33 16.45 8.58
CA ILE A 45 -9.33 15.63 9.26
C ILE A 45 -9.97 16.44 10.40
N ASP A 46 -11.23 16.13 10.70
CA ASP A 46 -11.82 16.57 11.96
C ASP A 46 -11.25 15.74 13.09
N ARG A 47 -10.76 16.39 14.13
CA ARG A 47 -10.21 15.76 15.33
C ARG A 47 -10.86 16.38 16.56
N ASP A 48 -11.40 15.52 17.42
CA ASP A 48 -11.76 15.85 18.78
C ASP A 48 -10.83 15.07 19.73
N TYR A 49 -10.07 15.78 20.54
CA TYR A 49 -9.16 15.18 21.51
C TYR A 49 -9.35 15.86 22.86
N HIS A 50 -9.93 15.13 23.83
CA HIS A 50 -10.31 15.64 25.16
C HIS A 50 -11.25 16.87 25.11
N GLY A 51 -12.15 16.93 24.11
CA GLY A 51 -13.07 18.05 23.90
C GLY A 51 -12.48 19.22 23.11
N GLU A 52 -11.19 19.20 22.80
CA GLU A 52 -10.55 20.17 21.91
C GLU A 52 -10.71 19.76 20.46
N LYS A 53 -11.46 20.57 19.70
CA LYS A 53 -11.70 20.37 18.27
C LYS A 53 -10.60 21.03 17.46
N SER A 54 -10.09 20.31 16.45
CA SER A 54 -9.06 20.81 15.55
C SER A 54 -9.20 20.19 14.15
N THR A 55 -8.55 20.81 13.16
CA THR A 55 -8.57 20.37 11.76
C THR A 55 -7.14 20.20 11.22
N PRO A 56 -6.36 19.24 11.78
CA PRO A 56 -4.97 19.06 11.36
C PRO A 56 -4.88 18.48 9.95
N TRP A 57 -4.16 19.16 9.08
CA TRP A 57 -3.88 18.69 7.71
C TRP A 57 -2.98 17.44 7.71
N GLU A 58 -2.17 17.27 8.75
CA GLU A 58 -1.30 16.10 8.93
C GLU A 58 -2.08 14.79 8.95
N GLY A 59 -3.37 14.85 9.32
CA GLY A 59 -4.26 13.68 9.28
C GLY A 59 -4.54 13.16 7.87
N GLY A 60 -4.24 13.93 6.83
CA GLY A 60 -4.29 13.51 5.43
C GLY A 60 -3.03 12.83 4.91
N ARG A 61 -1.96 12.77 5.70
CA ARG A 61 -0.69 12.09 5.34
C ARG A 61 -0.80 10.58 5.52
N TYR A 62 0.09 9.87 4.83
CA TYR A 62 0.30 8.44 5.07
C TYR A 62 0.87 8.16 6.47
N GLY A 63 0.51 7.02 7.04
CA GLY A 63 1.08 6.52 8.27
C GLY A 63 0.18 6.67 9.50
N PHE A 64 0.75 6.52 10.69
CA PHE A 64 0.02 6.67 11.94
C PHE A 64 -0.13 8.16 12.30
N VAL A 65 -1.22 8.75 11.83
CA VAL A 65 -1.50 10.20 11.91
C VAL A 65 -2.88 10.52 12.49
N ARG A 66 -3.69 9.48 12.79
CA ARG A 66 -5.07 9.59 13.28
C ARG A 66 -5.23 8.92 14.65
N ASN A 67 -6.30 9.26 15.37
CA ASN A 67 -6.64 8.74 16.70
C ASN A 67 -5.50 8.93 17.70
N PRO A 68 -5.29 10.18 18.20
CA PRO A 68 -4.29 10.43 19.23
C PRO A 68 -4.64 9.69 20.53
N GLN A 69 -3.62 9.13 21.16
CA GLN A 69 -3.72 8.44 22.45
C GLN A 69 -2.57 8.90 23.35
N GLU A 70 -2.88 9.27 24.59
CA GLU A 70 -1.87 9.60 25.58
C GLU A 70 -1.17 8.34 26.08
N THR A 71 0.15 8.41 26.18
CA THR A 71 1.00 7.35 26.71
C THR A 71 2.05 7.96 27.64
N SER A 72 2.75 7.13 28.41
CA SER A 72 3.88 7.57 29.24
C SER A 72 5.03 8.21 28.44
N ALA A 73 5.07 8.02 27.13
CA ALA A 73 6.06 8.60 26.20
C ALA A 73 5.52 9.83 25.44
N GLY A 74 4.33 10.34 25.81
CA GLY A 74 3.62 11.42 25.12
C GLY A 74 2.47 10.92 24.24
N ILE A 75 1.96 11.80 23.38
CA ILE A 75 0.85 11.48 22.48
C ILE A 75 1.38 10.64 21.30
N VAL A 76 0.74 9.50 21.07
CA VAL A 76 0.95 8.66 19.89
C VAL A 76 -0.33 8.59 19.05
N TYR A 77 -0.21 8.49 17.76
CA TYR A 77 -1.34 8.26 16.85
C TYR A 77 -1.45 6.78 16.57
N THR A 78 -2.64 6.20 16.77
CA THR A 78 -2.84 4.74 16.78
C THR A 78 -3.51 4.19 15.53
N ARG A 79 -4.13 5.06 14.72
CA ARG A 79 -4.76 4.65 13.46
C ARG A 79 -3.87 4.98 12.27
N LEU A 80 -3.57 3.93 11.51
CA LEU A 80 -2.89 4.03 10.22
C LEU A 80 -3.82 4.69 9.19
N HIS A 81 -3.25 5.53 8.35
CA HIS A 81 -3.81 5.98 7.09
C HIS A 81 -2.99 5.36 5.97
N GLU A 82 -3.63 4.53 5.16
CA GLU A 82 -2.99 3.63 4.18
C GLU A 82 -2.56 4.34 2.90
N GLY A 83 -3.05 5.57 2.70
CA GLY A 83 -2.78 6.41 1.55
C GLY A 83 -2.55 7.86 1.93
N ILE A 84 -2.88 8.75 0.99
CA ILE A 84 -2.84 10.20 1.18
C ILE A 84 -4.16 10.82 0.74
N ASP A 85 -4.63 11.84 1.45
CA ASP A 85 -5.84 12.59 1.13
C ASP A 85 -5.44 13.92 0.47
N ILE A 86 -5.72 14.07 -0.82
CA ILE A 86 -5.36 15.25 -1.62
C ILE A 86 -6.57 16.16 -1.74
N LYS A 87 -6.45 17.39 -1.23
CA LYS A 87 -7.54 18.37 -1.22
C LYS A 87 -7.83 18.93 -2.63
N PRO A 88 -9.08 19.35 -2.90
CA PRO A 88 -9.45 19.97 -4.17
C PRO A 88 -8.80 21.35 -4.33
N MET A 89 -8.53 21.71 -5.58
CA MET A 89 -8.13 23.05 -5.97
C MET A 89 -9.33 23.88 -6.45
N GLN A 90 -10.36 23.25 -7.01
CA GLN A 90 -11.49 23.93 -7.63
C GLN A 90 -12.80 23.43 -7.02
N ARG A 91 -13.73 24.36 -6.83
CA ARG A 91 -15.10 24.06 -6.40
C ARG A 91 -16.08 24.88 -7.24
N ASP A 92 -17.27 24.33 -7.46
CA ASP A 92 -18.38 25.06 -8.08
C ASP A 92 -19.01 26.07 -7.09
N ALA A 93 -20.04 26.78 -7.56
CA ALA A 93 -20.78 27.74 -6.75
C ALA A 93 -21.51 27.10 -5.56
N GLY A 94 -21.80 25.81 -5.64
CA GLY A 94 -22.40 25.01 -4.56
C GLY A 94 -21.36 24.47 -3.57
N GLY A 95 -20.07 24.60 -3.86
CA GLY A 95 -18.97 24.10 -3.03
C GLY A 95 -18.53 22.66 -3.35
N GLU A 96 -19.08 22.02 -4.41
CA GLU A 96 -18.67 20.70 -4.85
C GLU A 96 -17.31 20.74 -5.56
N PRO A 97 -16.42 19.76 -5.35
CA PRO A 97 -15.12 19.71 -6.02
C PRO A 97 -15.30 19.44 -7.53
N LEU A 98 -14.49 20.14 -8.33
CA LEU A 98 -14.48 19.99 -9.78
C LEU A 98 -13.23 19.27 -10.30
N ASP A 99 -12.30 18.93 -9.44
CA ASP A 99 -11.01 18.37 -9.81
C ASP A 99 -11.17 17.00 -10.47
N ALA A 100 -10.63 16.87 -11.69
CA ALA A 100 -10.52 15.59 -12.37
C ALA A 100 -9.50 14.71 -11.64
N VAL A 101 -9.85 13.45 -11.40
CA VAL A 101 -8.96 12.42 -10.85
C VAL A 101 -8.45 11.56 -11.99
N ARG A 102 -7.11 11.44 -12.10
CA ARG A 102 -6.41 10.85 -13.23
C ARG A 102 -5.54 9.68 -12.80
N ALA A 103 -5.28 8.75 -13.73
CA ALA A 103 -4.35 7.65 -13.52
C ALA A 103 -2.92 8.17 -13.29
N ILE A 104 -2.27 7.70 -12.22
CA ILE A 104 -0.90 8.12 -11.87
C ILE A 104 0.18 7.53 -12.77
N ALA A 105 -0.15 6.49 -13.53
CA ALA A 105 0.73 5.80 -14.48
C ALA A 105 -0.11 4.96 -15.45
N PRO A 106 0.47 4.45 -16.56
CA PRO A 106 -0.20 3.50 -17.43
C PRO A 106 -0.62 2.23 -16.68
N GLY A 107 -1.78 1.66 -17.04
CA GLY A 107 -2.26 0.47 -16.35
C GLY A 107 -3.54 -0.12 -16.90
N LEU A 108 -4.11 -1.05 -16.13
CA LEU A 108 -5.39 -1.71 -16.40
C LEU A 108 -6.35 -1.42 -15.25
N VAL A 109 -7.51 -0.86 -15.51
CA VAL A 109 -8.58 -0.74 -14.52
C VAL A 109 -9.08 -2.15 -14.16
N VAL A 110 -8.84 -2.57 -12.92
CA VAL A 110 -9.15 -3.93 -12.45
C VAL A 110 -10.37 -3.97 -11.55
N HIS A 111 -10.75 -2.83 -10.95
CA HIS A 111 -11.94 -2.74 -10.09
C HIS A 111 -12.56 -1.36 -10.14
N VAL A 112 -13.89 -1.32 -10.05
CA VAL A 112 -14.69 -0.11 -9.91
C VAL A 112 -15.80 -0.37 -8.92
N SER A 113 -15.88 0.41 -7.85
CA SER A 113 -17.01 0.42 -6.92
C SER A 113 -17.88 1.66 -7.16
N LEU A 114 -19.11 1.45 -7.61
CA LEU A 114 -20.07 2.54 -7.89
C LEU A 114 -20.96 2.87 -6.67
N ALA A 115 -20.98 2.03 -5.66
CA ALA A 115 -21.81 2.19 -4.48
C ALA A 115 -21.13 3.12 -3.44
N ALA A 116 -21.68 4.32 -3.27
CA ALA A 116 -21.12 5.33 -2.36
C ALA A 116 -21.05 4.87 -0.88
N GLY A 117 -21.95 3.99 -0.44
CA GLY A 117 -22.02 3.49 0.95
C GLY A 117 -21.50 2.05 1.12
N ALA A 118 -20.78 1.47 0.15
CA ALA A 118 -20.34 0.08 0.26
C ALA A 118 -19.10 -0.08 1.16
N SER A 119 -18.34 0.98 1.36
CA SER A 119 -17.15 1.02 2.23
C SER A 119 -16.78 2.46 2.57
N ASN A 120 -15.78 2.62 3.44
CA ASN A 120 -15.18 3.91 3.75
C ASN A 120 -14.59 4.60 2.51
N TYR A 121 -14.14 3.85 1.50
CA TYR A 121 -13.65 4.42 0.23
C TYR A 121 -14.74 5.08 -0.62
N GLY A 122 -16.02 4.81 -0.33
CA GLY A 122 -17.13 5.28 -1.17
C GLY A 122 -17.06 4.73 -2.58
N ARG A 123 -17.22 5.61 -3.57
CA ARG A 123 -16.94 5.26 -4.97
C ARG A 123 -15.43 5.30 -5.20
N TYR A 124 -14.88 4.21 -5.75
CA TYR A 124 -13.44 4.14 -5.99
C TYR A 124 -13.08 3.31 -7.21
N VAL A 125 -11.88 3.55 -7.72
CA VAL A 125 -11.28 2.83 -8.85
C VAL A 125 -9.96 2.22 -8.39
N VAL A 126 -9.64 1.01 -8.86
CA VAL A 126 -8.33 0.40 -8.71
C VAL A 126 -7.72 0.16 -10.09
N VAL A 127 -6.48 0.61 -10.26
CA VAL A 127 -5.69 0.41 -11.48
C VAL A 127 -4.48 -0.49 -11.17
N GLU A 128 -4.34 -1.60 -11.90
CA GLU A 128 -3.15 -2.45 -11.87
C GLU A 128 -2.07 -1.83 -12.77
N HIS A 129 -0.90 -1.60 -12.21
CA HIS A 129 0.30 -1.16 -12.91
C HIS A 129 1.34 -2.25 -12.95
N ARG A 130 2.31 -2.15 -13.88
CA ARG A 130 3.47 -3.02 -13.94
C ARG A 130 4.74 -2.19 -13.83
N PHE A 131 5.44 -2.34 -12.70
CA PHE A 131 6.75 -1.74 -12.46
C PHE A 131 7.73 -2.84 -12.09
N ASP A 132 8.94 -2.80 -12.65
CA ASP A 132 10.01 -3.77 -12.36
C ASP A 132 9.56 -5.25 -12.50
N GLY A 133 8.67 -5.52 -13.47
CA GLY A 133 8.10 -6.85 -13.69
C GLY A 133 7.04 -7.30 -12.68
N CYS A 134 6.77 -6.52 -11.65
CA CYS A 134 5.79 -6.79 -10.61
C CYS A 134 4.49 -6.00 -10.80
N LYS A 135 3.41 -6.46 -10.17
CA LYS A 135 2.11 -5.78 -10.16
C LYS A 135 1.96 -4.94 -8.90
N TYR A 136 1.55 -3.69 -9.09
CA TYR A 136 1.18 -2.76 -8.03
C TYR A 136 -0.18 -2.16 -8.34
N TYR A 137 -0.89 -1.70 -7.31
CA TYR A 137 -2.28 -1.29 -7.45
C TYR A 137 -2.48 0.10 -6.88
N SER A 138 -2.84 1.07 -7.74
CA SER A 138 -3.29 2.37 -7.25
C SER A 138 -4.79 2.35 -6.98
N LEU A 139 -5.21 2.97 -5.88
CA LEU A 139 -6.60 3.11 -5.48
C LEU A 139 -6.94 4.60 -5.39
N TYR A 140 -8.08 4.99 -5.97
CA TYR A 140 -8.58 6.37 -6.00
C TYR A 140 -9.97 6.40 -5.38
N GLY A 141 -10.05 6.83 -4.12
CA GLY A 141 -11.27 6.81 -3.31
C GLY A 141 -12.06 8.11 -3.31
N HIS A 142 -13.26 8.05 -2.75
CA HIS A 142 -14.19 9.17 -2.47
C HIS A 142 -14.71 9.91 -3.70
N LEU A 143 -14.71 9.28 -4.88
CA LEU A 143 -15.09 9.91 -6.14
C LEU A 143 -16.58 10.29 -6.15
N SER A 144 -16.91 11.45 -6.73
CA SER A 144 -18.29 11.86 -7.00
C SER A 144 -18.86 11.12 -8.20
N THR A 145 -18.05 10.98 -9.27
CA THR A 145 -18.38 10.26 -10.49
C THR A 145 -17.19 9.43 -10.95
N ILE A 146 -17.47 8.32 -11.65
CA ILE A 146 -16.45 7.46 -12.25
C ILE A 146 -16.74 7.35 -13.75
N SER A 147 -15.73 7.62 -14.57
CA SER A 147 -15.76 7.44 -16.04
C SER A 147 -15.01 6.17 -16.48
N ALA A 148 -14.13 5.65 -15.66
CA ALA A 148 -13.37 4.43 -15.93
C ALA A 148 -14.24 3.17 -15.83
N ARG A 149 -13.85 2.10 -16.54
CA ARG A 149 -14.56 0.81 -16.57
C ARG A 149 -13.59 -0.34 -16.31
N PRO A 150 -13.99 -1.41 -15.61
CA PRO A 150 -13.16 -2.61 -15.47
C PRO A 150 -12.74 -3.16 -16.84
N GLY A 151 -11.47 -3.55 -16.98
CA GLY A 151 -10.88 -4.01 -18.24
C GLY A 151 -10.37 -2.89 -19.15
N GLN A 152 -10.61 -1.63 -18.83
CA GLN A 152 -10.07 -0.49 -19.59
C GLN A 152 -8.57 -0.34 -19.35
N ARG A 153 -7.79 -0.23 -20.45
CA ARG A 153 -6.41 0.26 -20.37
C ARG A 153 -6.41 1.77 -20.25
N VAL A 154 -5.53 2.29 -19.43
CA VAL A 154 -5.36 3.72 -19.20
C VAL A 154 -3.89 4.10 -19.34
N GLU A 155 -3.66 5.29 -19.88
CA GLU A 155 -2.35 5.95 -19.87
C GLU A 155 -2.25 6.87 -18.65
N ALA A 156 -1.02 7.30 -18.33
CA ALA A 156 -0.83 8.34 -17.35
C ALA A 156 -1.61 9.60 -17.75
N ARG A 157 -2.29 10.26 -16.81
CA ARG A 157 -3.20 11.42 -17.02
C ARG A 157 -4.59 11.08 -17.57
N ASP A 158 -4.90 9.86 -17.95
CA ASP A 158 -6.27 9.51 -18.33
C ASP A 158 -7.21 9.74 -17.16
N GLN A 159 -8.36 10.37 -17.42
CA GLN A 159 -9.34 10.67 -16.39
C GLN A 159 -10.07 9.40 -15.96
N LEU A 160 -10.05 9.11 -14.66
CA LEU A 160 -10.77 8.00 -14.02
C LEU A 160 -12.14 8.43 -13.49
N GLY A 161 -12.27 9.69 -13.09
CA GLY A 161 -13.48 10.24 -12.49
C GLY A 161 -13.27 11.69 -12.05
N VAL A 162 -14.15 12.13 -11.16
CA VAL A 162 -14.13 13.46 -10.54
C VAL A 162 -14.07 13.28 -9.03
N MET A 163 -13.28 14.11 -8.36
CA MET A 163 -13.16 14.16 -6.91
C MET A 163 -14.52 14.35 -6.24
N GLY A 164 -14.69 13.81 -5.04
CA GLY A 164 -15.94 13.93 -4.29
C GLY A 164 -15.72 13.78 -2.79
N HIS A 165 -16.77 13.34 -2.12
CA HIS A 165 -16.81 13.09 -0.68
C HIS A 165 -17.69 11.87 -0.35
N THR A 166 -17.75 10.89 -1.26
CA THR A 166 -18.48 9.64 -1.01
C THR A 166 -17.73 8.75 -0.03
N GLY A 167 -18.45 7.90 0.67
CA GLY A 167 -17.91 7.07 1.75
C GLY A 167 -18.37 7.54 3.12
N GLU A 168 -18.11 6.72 4.13
CA GLU A 168 -18.59 6.96 5.49
C GLU A 168 -17.83 8.11 6.17
N GLY A 169 -18.57 9.00 6.84
CA GLY A 169 -18.01 10.07 7.68
C GLY A 169 -17.43 11.26 6.91
N LEU A 170 -17.68 11.36 5.61
CA LEU A 170 -17.27 12.50 4.80
C LEU A 170 -18.42 13.46 4.50
N ASN A 171 -18.07 14.73 4.35
CA ASN A 171 -18.96 15.80 3.91
C ASN A 171 -18.26 16.65 2.84
N GLN A 172 -18.99 17.58 2.24
CA GLN A 172 -18.51 18.45 1.18
C GLN A 172 -17.26 19.26 1.57
N ALA A 173 -17.19 19.78 2.79
CA ALA A 173 -16.04 20.55 3.27
C ALA A 173 -14.75 19.71 3.30
N ARG A 174 -14.89 18.40 3.51
CA ARG A 174 -13.81 17.42 3.55
C ARG A 174 -13.65 16.63 2.23
N ALA A 175 -14.22 17.11 1.14
CA ALA A 175 -14.02 16.50 -0.16
C ALA A 175 -12.53 16.40 -0.52
N HIS A 176 -12.10 15.23 -1.02
CA HIS A 176 -10.72 14.94 -1.41
C HIS A 176 -10.65 13.68 -2.29
N VAL A 177 -9.55 13.44 -2.93
CA VAL A 177 -9.23 12.11 -3.42
C VAL A 177 -8.31 11.41 -2.44
N HIS A 178 -8.70 10.22 -1.99
CA HIS A 178 -7.85 9.30 -1.26
C HIS A 178 -7.05 8.48 -2.27
N LEU A 179 -5.72 8.61 -2.25
CA LEU A 179 -4.81 7.91 -3.15
C LEU A 179 -3.95 6.92 -2.38
N GLU A 180 -3.94 5.67 -2.84
CA GLU A 180 -3.01 4.64 -2.38
C GLU A 180 -2.17 4.10 -3.54
N LEU A 181 -0.97 3.59 -3.23
CA LEU A 181 -0.21 2.67 -4.07
C LEU A 181 0.08 1.42 -3.23
N ASN A 182 -0.39 0.27 -3.69
CA ASN A 182 -0.52 -0.93 -2.88
C ASN A 182 0.25 -2.12 -3.43
N LEU A 183 0.71 -2.97 -2.49
CA LEU A 183 1.00 -4.37 -2.75
C LEU A 183 -0.25 -5.22 -2.47
N MET A 184 -0.46 -6.30 -3.25
CA MET A 184 -1.48 -7.31 -2.95
C MET A 184 -0.86 -8.43 -2.13
N LEU A 185 -1.56 -8.89 -1.08
CA LEU A 185 -1.04 -9.91 -0.18
C LEU A 185 -1.29 -11.33 -0.67
N SER A 186 -2.51 -11.63 -1.14
CA SER A 186 -2.88 -13.02 -1.48
C SER A 186 -4.00 -13.07 -2.53
N ARG A 187 -3.97 -14.10 -3.38
CA ARG A 187 -5.09 -14.48 -4.24
C ARG A 187 -6.18 -15.26 -3.50
N GLN A 188 -5.89 -15.76 -2.31
CA GLN A 188 -6.83 -16.52 -1.49
C GLN A 188 -7.66 -15.63 -0.56
N PHE A 189 -7.65 -14.30 -0.80
CA PHE A 189 -8.28 -13.32 0.08
C PHE A 189 -9.77 -13.59 0.31
N GLU A 190 -10.55 -13.91 -0.73
CA GLU A 190 -11.99 -14.14 -0.57
C GLU A 190 -12.26 -15.33 0.35
N ALA A 191 -11.58 -16.47 0.12
CA ALA A 191 -11.74 -17.67 0.96
C ALA A 191 -11.29 -17.40 2.41
N TRP A 192 -10.20 -16.64 2.60
CA TRP A 192 -9.77 -16.21 3.92
C TRP A 192 -10.80 -15.29 4.58
N HIS A 193 -11.31 -14.29 3.84
CA HIS A 193 -12.30 -13.35 4.34
C HIS A 193 -13.58 -14.05 4.79
N ASP A 194 -14.12 -14.93 3.97
CA ASP A 194 -15.34 -15.70 4.28
C ASP A 194 -15.15 -16.59 5.52
N ASN A 195 -13.92 -17.06 5.77
CA ASN A 195 -13.63 -17.85 6.97
C ASN A 195 -13.62 -17.03 8.25
N PHE A 196 -13.07 -15.80 8.20
CA PHE A 196 -12.85 -14.97 9.40
C PHE A 196 -13.91 -13.88 9.60
N PHE A 197 -14.65 -13.48 8.56
CA PHE A 197 -15.65 -12.39 8.58
C PHE A 197 -17.02 -12.87 8.12
N LYS A 198 -17.52 -13.95 8.71
CA LYS A 198 -18.77 -14.63 8.33
C LYS A 198 -20.00 -13.73 8.25
N ASN A 199 -20.05 -12.65 9.02
CA ASN A 199 -21.16 -11.71 9.10
C ASN A 199 -20.97 -10.42 8.29
N ASP A 200 -19.84 -10.28 7.61
CA ASP A 200 -19.48 -9.10 6.81
C ASP A 200 -18.99 -9.56 5.43
N PRO A 201 -19.90 -9.71 4.45
CA PRO A 201 -19.55 -10.26 3.15
C PRO A 201 -18.58 -9.34 2.40
N ASN A 202 -17.54 -9.93 1.79
CA ASN A 202 -16.62 -9.20 0.94
C ASN A 202 -17.34 -8.66 -0.31
N ARG A 203 -17.35 -7.33 -0.47
CA ARG A 203 -17.99 -6.63 -1.61
C ARG A 203 -16.96 -6.09 -2.61
N HIS A 204 -15.68 -6.32 -2.38
CA HIS A 204 -14.57 -5.70 -3.09
C HIS A 204 -13.65 -6.70 -3.78
N GLY A 205 -13.97 -8.01 -3.69
CA GLY A 205 -13.11 -9.08 -4.22
C GLY A 205 -11.69 -8.97 -3.68
N LEU A 206 -10.71 -9.19 -4.53
CA LEU A 206 -9.29 -9.10 -4.17
C LEU A 206 -8.83 -7.66 -3.84
N TYR A 207 -9.63 -6.65 -4.21
CA TYR A 207 -9.28 -5.22 -4.07
C TYR A 207 -9.84 -4.59 -2.78
N ASN A 208 -10.01 -5.40 -1.78
CA ASN A 208 -10.35 -4.99 -0.41
C ASN A 208 -9.12 -4.44 0.30
N GLY A 209 -9.29 -3.39 1.11
CA GLY A 209 -8.21 -2.77 1.88
C GLY A 209 -7.49 -3.69 2.89
N LEU A 210 -8.07 -4.86 3.23
CA LEU A 210 -7.38 -5.89 4.03
C LEU A 210 -6.39 -6.72 3.20
N ASN A 211 -6.54 -6.76 1.88
CA ASN A 211 -5.65 -7.48 0.95
C ASN A 211 -4.69 -6.55 0.21
N LEU A 212 -5.00 -5.27 0.15
CA LEU A 212 -4.13 -4.23 -0.40
C LEU A 212 -3.40 -3.53 0.74
N VAL A 213 -2.07 -3.45 0.64
CA VAL A 213 -1.23 -2.80 1.65
C VAL A 213 -0.55 -1.60 1.04
N GLY A 214 -0.98 -0.42 1.47
CA GLY A 214 -0.46 0.86 0.99
C GLY A 214 0.97 1.13 1.42
N ILE A 215 1.77 1.68 0.51
CA ILE A 215 3.10 2.24 0.77
C ILE A 215 3.03 3.76 0.84
N ASP A 216 4.02 4.42 1.44
CA ASP A 216 4.07 5.89 1.52
C ASP A 216 4.31 6.52 0.13
N ILE A 217 3.21 6.69 -0.63
CA ILE A 217 3.26 7.22 -1.98
C ILE A 217 3.72 8.69 -2.00
N ALA A 218 3.45 9.49 -0.96
CA ALA A 218 3.94 10.86 -0.91
C ALA A 218 5.46 10.91 -0.81
N ARG A 219 6.04 10.07 0.08
CA ARG A 219 7.49 9.94 0.18
C ARG A 219 8.10 9.38 -1.11
N LEU A 220 7.40 8.46 -1.79
CA LEU A 220 7.84 7.92 -3.08
C LEU A 220 7.88 9.02 -4.16
N TYR A 221 6.86 9.89 -4.28
CA TYR A 221 6.90 11.05 -5.18
C TYR A 221 8.10 11.95 -4.93
N LEU A 222 8.34 12.31 -3.67
CA LEU A 222 9.48 13.15 -3.28
C LEU A 222 10.83 12.45 -3.50
N ALA A 223 10.89 11.14 -3.34
CA ALA A 223 12.09 10.35 -3.61
C ALA A 223 12.39 10.28 -5.12
N LEU A 224 11.37 10.08 -5.96
CA LEU A 224 11.50 10.08 -7.42
C LEU A 224 11.94 11.44 -7.98
N GLN A 225 11.48 12.56 -7.37
CA GLN A 225 11.93 13.89 -7.74
C GLN A 225 13.44 14.08 -7.52
N LYS A 226 13.98 13.47 -6.46
CA LYS A 226 15.42 13.55 -6.10
C LYS A 226 16.27 12.50 -6.81
N ARG A 227 15.69 11.35 -7.10
CA ARG A 227 16.34 10.17 -7.69
C ARG A 227 15.50 9.61 -8.83
N PRO A 228 15.53 10.24 -10.01
CA PRO A 228 14.89 9.68 -11.20
C PRO A 228 15.42 8.27 -11.48
N GLY A 229 14.53 7.32 -11.70
CA GLY A 229 14.90 5.91 -11.91
C GLY A 229 14.92 5.05 -10.64
N LEU A 230 14.60 5.61 -9.46
CA LEU A 230 14.37 4.82 -8.24
C LEU A 230 13.26 3.81 -8.48
N SER A 231 13.51 2.54 -8.17
CA SER A 231 12.49 1.47 -8.21
C SER A 231 11.70 1.35 -6.89
N ILE A 232 10.53 0.70 -6.92
CA ILE A 232 9.77 0.42 -5.69
C ILE A 232 10.53 -0.52 -4.75
N PRO A 233 11.21 -1.59 -5.23
CA PRO A 233 12.07 -2.40 -4.37
C PRO A 233 13.16 -1.60 -3.65
N GLU A 234 13.85 -0.70 -4.33
CA GLU A 234 14.88 0.16 -3.71
C GLU A 234 14.28 1.12 -2.68
N PHE A 235 13.13 1.72 -2.99
CA PHE A 235 12.39 2.57 -2.06
C PHE A 235 11.99 1.81 -0.79
N LEU A 236 11.48 0.59 -0.92
CA LEU A 236 11.08 -0.24 0.21
C LEU A 236 12.27 -0.84 0.97
N ALA A 237 13.43 -1.00 0.35
CA ALA A 237 14.65 -1.44 1.03
C ALA A 237 15.17 -0.42 2.08
N GLU A 238 14.75 0.85 1.96
CA GLU A 238 15.06 1.91 2.94
C GLU A 238 14.14 1.87 4.17
N GLU A 239 13.03 1.10 4.12
CA GLU A 239 12.08 0.98 5.22
C GLU A 239 12.67 0.15 6.38
N GLU A 240 12.38 0.62 7.58
CA GLU A 240 12.79 -0.08 8.78
C GLU A 240 11.93 -1.32 9.04
N THR A 241 12.56 -2.47 9.28
CA THR A 241 11.87 -3.65 9.81
C THR A 241 11.51 -3.44 11.28
N LEU A 242 10.22 -3.39 11.57
CA LEU A 242 9.74 -3.36 12.96
C LEU A 242 9.62 -4.76 13.55
N TYR A 243 9.05 -5.71 12.81
CA TYR A 243 8.85 -7.08 13.29
C TYR A 243 9.02 -8.11 12.18
N ARG A 244 9.23 -9.36 12.58
CA ARG A 244 9.28 -10.50 11.66
C ARG A 244 8.38 -11.61 12.14
N VAL A 245 7.82 -12.35 11.19
CA VAL A 245 6.90 -13.45 11.46
C VAL A 245 7.37 -14.68 10.70
N LEU A 246 7.47 -15.82 11.39
CA LEU A 246 7.58 -17.12 10.77
C LEU A 246 6.19 -17.58 10.32
N LEU A 247 6.12 -18.06 9.10
CA LEU A 247 4.93 -18.62 8.47
C LEU A 247 5.16 -20.08 8.14
N PRO A 248 4.16 -20.98 8.29
CA PRO A 248 4.26 -22.34 7.81
C PRO A 248 4.50 -22.37 6.30
N PRO A 249 5.16 -23.44 5.76
CA PRO A 249 5.27 -23.60 4.32
C PRO A 249 3.88 -23.78 3.71
N SER A 250 3.58 -23.06 2.63
CA SER A 250 2.31 -23.19 1.91
C SER A 250 2.52 -23.00 0.40
N ARG A 251 1.80 -23.78 -0.41
CA ARG A 251 1.74 -23.61 -1.87
C ARG A 251 1.03 -22.29 -2.25
N ASN A 252 0.23 -21.75 -1.33
CA ASN A 252 -0.54 -20.54 -1.49
C ASN A 252 0.20 -19.28 -1.02
N PHE A 253 1.48 -19.41 -0.64
CA PHE A 253 2.30 -18.25 -0.31
C PHE A 253 2.62 -17.45 -1.58
N ASP A 254 1.83 -16.42 -1.83
CA ASP A 254 1.86 -15.67 -3.09
C ASP A 254 2.91 -14.54 -3.13
N LEU A 255 3.31 -13.98 -2.00
CA LEU A 255 4.25 -12.83 -1.96
C LEU A 255 5.54 -13.07 -2.75
N PRO A 256 6.25 -14.23 -2.67
CA PRO A 256 7.45 -14.47 -3.45
C PRO A 256 7.18 -14.58 -4.96
N LYS A 257 5.93 -14.92 -5.33
CA LYS A 257 5.49 -15.02 -6.73
C LYS A 257 5.13 -13.64 -7.29
N PHE A 258 4.48 -12.79 -6.47
CA PHE A 258 4.10 -11.43 -6.85
C PHE A 258 5.29 -10.49 -6.85
N TYR A 259 6.17 -10.63 -5.86
CA TYR A 259 7.29 -9.74 -5.56
C TYR A 259 8.58 -10.53 -5.36
N PRO A 260 9.18 -11.13 -6.44
CA PRO A 260 10.40 -11.92 -6.33
C PRO A 260 11.58 -11.20 -5.68
N TRP A 261 11.61 -9.87 -5.77
CA TRP A 261 12.64 -9.04 -5.16
C TRP A 261 12.66 -9.11 -3.62
N MET A 262 11.54 -9.50 -2.98
CA MET A 262 11.51 -9.71 -1.51
C MET A 262 12.35 -10.92 -1.10
N LEU A 263 12.50 -11.88 -2.01
CA LEU A 263 13.14 -13.16 -1.74
C LEU A 263 14.62 -13.07 -2.09
N GLY A 264 15.49 -12.55 -1.37
CA GLY A 264 16.92 -12.45 -1.69
C GLY A 264 17.46 -13.61 -2.56
N GLU A 265 18.03 -14.64 -1.95
CA GLU A 265 18.44 -15.86 -2.65
C GLU A 265 17.34 -16.93 -2.56
N LYS A 266 17.11 -17.65 -3.67
CA LYS A 266 16.22 -18.81 -3.65
C LYS A 266 16.88 -19.93 -2.82
N PRO A 267 16.16 -20.50 -1.84
CA PRO A 267 16.68 -21.65 -1.12
C PRO A 267 16.87 -22.85 -2.05
N GLY A 268 17.91 -23.65 -1.82
CA GLY A 268 18.17 -24.85 -2.62
C GLY A 268 17.16 -26.00 -2.36
N SER A 269 16.34 -25.89 -1.30
CA SER A 269 15.25 -26.81 -0.95
C SER A 269 14.14 -26.05 -0.25
N ASP A 270 12.94 -26.64 -0.14
CA ASP A 270 11.84 -26.07 0.60
C ASP A 270 12.22 -25.89 2.08
N PRO A 271 12.14 -24.67 2.62
CA PRO A 271 12.50 -24.41 4.01
C PRO A 271 11.40 -24.91 4.96
N PRO A 272 11.73 -25.20 6.24
CA PRO A 272 10.74 -25.62 7.23
C PRO A 272 9.71 -24.54 7.58
N SER A 273 10.00 -23.28 7.24
CA SER A 273 9.12 -22.12 7.39
C SER A 273 9.64 -20.97 6.52
N TRP A 274 8.84 -19.91 6.37
CA TRP A 274 9.25 -18.65 5.78
C TRP A 274 9.26 -17.55 6.83
N GLU A 275 10.31 -16.73 6.89
CA GLU A 275 10.34 -15.55 7.74
C GLU A 275 10.11 -14.31 6.91
N VAL A 276 9.04 -13.55 7.21
CA VAL A 276 8.68 -12.30 6.53
C VAL A 276 8.95 -11.11 7.46
N SER A 277 9.66 -10.12 6.95
CA SER A 277 9.92 -8.84 7.62
C SER A 277 8.86 -7.83 7.27
N PHE A 278 8.37 -7.07 8.25
CA PHE A 278 7.36 -6.04 8.07
C PHE A 278 7.80 -4.72 8.69
N ASN A 279 7.40 -3.61 8.07
CA ASN A 279 7.47 -2.30 8.71
C ASN A 279 6.29 -2.09 9.68
N ARG A 280 6.20 -0.91 10.29
CA ARG A 280 5.13 -0.53 11.24
C ARG A 280 3.73 -0.63 10.61
N ALA A 281 3.57 -0.20 9.37
CA ALA A 281 2.29 -0.23 8.65
C ALA A 281 1.84 -1.66 8.27
N GLY A 282 2.75 -2.63 8.34
CA GLY A 282 2.50 -4.02 7.94
C GLY A 282 2.83 -4.27 6.47
N VAL A 283 3.60 -3.39 5.85
CA VAL A 283 4.13 -3.61 4.50
C VAL A 283 5.20 -4.70 4.58
N PRO A 284 5.09 -5.80 3.80
CA PRO A 284 6.12 -6.81 3.72
C PRO A 284 7.34 -6.25 2.98
N LEU A 285 8.53 -6.44 3.55
CA LEU A 285 9.78 -5.86 3.05
C LEU A 285 10.76 -6.91 2.52
N LYS A 286 10.84 -8.06 3.19
CA LYS A 286 11.81 -9.11 2.86
C LYS A 286 11.30 -10.46 3.30
N ILE A 287 11.62 -11.47 2.51
CA ILE A 287 11.30 -12.89 2.78
C ILE A 287 12.62 -13.67 2.82
N ARG A 288 12.75 -14.59 3.77
CA ARG A 288 13.89 -15.50 3.85
C ARG A 288 13.46 -16.87 4.39
N PRO A 289 14.25 -17.92 4.13
CA PRO A 289 14.03 -19.21 4.76
C PRO A 289 14.05 -19.09 6.28
N GLY A 290 13.05 -19.66 6.94
CA GLY A 290 13.05 -19.81 8.39
C GLY A 290 13.91 -21.01 8.81
N THR A 291 14.32 -21.02 10.08
CA THR A 291 15.27 -22.02 10.61
C THR A 291 14.59 -23.13 11.41
N LYS A 292 13.32 -22.98 11.77
CA LYS A 292 12.54 -23.95 12.53
C LYS A 292 11.17 -24.17 11.89
N PRO A 293 10.58 -25.38 11.99
CA PRO A 293 9.21 -25.59 11.54
C PRO A 293 8.23 -24.85 12.46
N VAL A 294 7.17 -24.33 11.86
CA VAL A 294 6.02 -23.76 12.56
C VAL A 294 4.74 -24.28 11.90
N THR A 295 3.69 -24.46 12.67
CA THR A 295 2.35 -24.86 12.19
C THR A 295 1.39 -23.70 12.13
N GLU A 296 1.74 -22.56 12.73
CA GLU A 296 0.97 -21.35 12.80
C GLU A 296 1.91 -20.13 12.68
N PRO A 297 1.43 -18.97 12.24
CA PRO A 297 2.22 -17.75 12.24
C PRO A 297 2.75 -17.41 13.63
N GLU A 298 4.06 -17.20 13.74
CA GLU A 298 4.76 -16.96 15.00
C GLU A 298 5.66 -15.73 14.90
N LEU A 299 5.59 -14.82 15.88
CA LEU A 299 6.49 -13.66 15.96
C LEU A 299 7.92 -14.15 16.24
N SER A 300 8.86 -13.87 15.32
CA SER A 300 10.27 -14.25 15.45
C SER A 300 11.18 -13.11 15.89
N TYR A 301 10.75 -11.88 15.64
CA TYR A 301 11.52 -10.68 15.99
C TYR A 301 10.59 -9.48 16.21
N LEU A 302 10.90 -8.70 17.21
CA LEU A 302 10.37 -7.35 17.39
C LEU A 302 11.55 -6.40 17.68
N LYS A 303 11.61 -5.28 16.99
CA LYS A 303 12.65 -4.26 17.18
C LYS A 303 12.66 -3.82 18.65
N PRO A 304 13.84 -3.84 19.33
CA PRO A 304 13.97 -3.35 20.69
C PRO A 304 13.56 -1.87 20.82
N GLY A 305 12.98 -1.50 21.96
CA GLY A 305 12.58 -0.11 22.26
C GLY A 305 11.18 0.29 21.80
N GLY A 306 10.43 -0.61 21.17
CA GLY A 306 9.04 -0.38 20.76
C GLY A 306 8.07 -0.34 21.94
N ALA A 307 8.04 0.75 22.70
CA ALA A 307 7.19 0.88 23.90
C ALA A 307 5.69 0.71 23.62
N ASN A 308 5.23 1.00 22.41
CA ASN A 308 3.83 1.00 21.99
C ASN A 308 3.60 0.10 20.75
N SER A 309 4.33 -1.02 20.65
CA SER A 309 4.26 -1.90 19.47
C SER A 309 2.85 -2.42 19.18
N GLY A 310 2.02 -2.67 20.21
CA GLY A 310 0.62 -3.06 20.02
C GLY A 310 -0.16 -2.02 19.25
N VAL A 311 -0.35 -0.85 19.81
CA VAL A 311 -1.14 0.25 19.20
C VAL A 311 -0.54 0.74 17.88
N LEU A 312 0.80 0.74 17.76
CA LEU A 312 1.51 1.16 16.55
C LEU A 312 1.62 0.07 15.46
N THR A 313 0.94 -1.03 15.62
CA THR A 313 0.77 -2.09 14.60
C THR A 313 -0.70 -2.42 14.38
N MET A 314 -1.61 -1.52 14.75
CA MET A 314 -3.07 -1.74 14.71
C MET A 314 -3.49 -3.00 15.46
N ASP A 315 -2.93 -3.21 16.65
CA ASP A 315 -3.16 -4.36 17.54
C ASP A 315 -2.78 -5.72 16.93
N ARG A 316 -1.88 -5.75 15.94
CA ARG A 316 -1.33 -7.03 15.43
C ARG A 316 -0.39 -7.68 16.44
N LEU A 317 0.26 -6.88 17.27
CA LEU A 317 1.21 -7.33 18.28
C LEU A 317 0.74 -6.97 19.70
N ALA A 318 1.12 -7.80 20.67
CA ALA A 318 0.96 -7.52 22.09
C ALA A 318 2.23 -7.96 22.85
N GLY A 319 2.31 -7.53 24.13
CA GLY A 319 3.46 -7.82 24.98
C GLY A 319 4.68 -6.93 24.65
N ARG A 320 5.79 -7.20 25.38
CA ARG A 320 7.06 -6.45 25.22
C ARG A 320 8.25 -7.40 25.40
N GLY A 321 9.35 -7.11 24.72
CA GLY A 321 10.58 -7.92 24.84
C GLY A 321 10.31 -9.38 24.54
N VAL A 322 10.73 -10.27 25.43
CA VAL A 322 10.56 -11.72 25.28
C VAL A 322 9.10 -12.20 25.35
N ASN A 323 8.20 -11.39 25.89
CA ASN A 323 6.76 -11.68 25.97
C ASN A 323 5.98 -11.10 24.77
N ALA A 324 6.65 -10.49 23.79
CA ALA A 324 6.00 -9.99 22.58
C ALA A 324 5.48 -11.18 21.75
N HIS A 325 4.26 -11.05 21.24
CA HIS A 325 3.60 -12.10 20.44
C HIS A 325 2.59 -11.48 19.46
N LEU A 326 2.19 -12.27 18.48
CA LEU A 326 1.05 -11.94 17.63
C LEU A 326 -0.25 -12.06 18.44
N THR A 327 -1.10 -11.04 18.38
CA THR A 327 -2.49 -11.13 18.84
C THR A 327 -3.26 -12.10 17.94
N GLU A 328 -4.50 -12.43 18.29
CA GLU A 328 -5.38 -13.20 17.41
C GLU A 328 -5.62 -12.44 16.08
N LYS A 329 -5.88 -11.13 16.13
CA LYS A 329 -5.99 -10.27 14.95
C LYS A 329 -4.72 -10.32 14.09
N GLY A 330 -3.55 -10.21 14.73
CA GLY A 330 -2.27 -10.31 14.04
C GLY A 330 -2.05 -11.68 13.41
N ARG A 331 -2.34 -12.76 14.13
CA ARG A 331 -2.23 -14.13 13.61
C ARG A 331 -3.15 -14.37 12.43
N ASN A 332 -4.42 -13.96 12.54
CA ASN A 332 -5.39 -14.09 11.44
C ASN A 332 -4.96 -13.32 10.20
N GLY A 333 -4.43 -12.09 10.37
CA GLY A 333 -3.84 -11.34 9.25
C GLY A 333 -2.63 -12.02 8.61
N MET A 334 -1.78 -12.67 9.40
CA MET A 334 -0.64 -13.43 8.86
C MET A 334 -1.06 -14.76 8.17
N ARG A 335 -2.13 -15.40 8.64
CA ARG A 335 -2.72 -16.57 7.97
C ARG A 335 -3.16 -16.26 6.54
N LEU A 336 -3.60 -15.03 6.23
CA LEU A 336 -3.93 -14.62 4.85
C LEU A 336 -2.80 -14.94 3.87
N LEU A 337 -1.54 -14.78 4.29
CA LEU A 337 -0.38 -14.97 3.41
C LEU A 337 -0.17 -16.42 2.96
N VAL A 338 -0.69 -17.38 3.72
CA VAL A 338 -0.49 -18.82 3.50
C VAL A 338 -1.81 -19.62 3.42
N PHE A 339 -2.94 -18.94 3.40
CA PHE A 339 -4.29 -19.53 3.44
C PHE A 339 -4.69 -20.19 2.10
N PRO A 340 -5.50 -21.27 2.14
CA PRO A 340 -5.64 -22.21 3.24
C PRO A 340 -4.39 -23.11 3.36
N ASP A 341 -4.09 -23.54 4.57
CA ASP A 341 -3.00 -24.50 4.84
C ASP A 341 -3.44 -25.91 4.52
#